data_7f4b79171848114afe79dba0e964debc
#
_entry.id   7f4b79171848114afe79dba0e964debc
#
_cell.length_a   1.000
_cell.length_b   1.000
_cell.length_c   1.000
_cell.angle_alpha   90.00
_cell.angle_beta   90.00
_cell.angle_gamma   90.00
#
_symmetry.space_group_name_H-M   'P 1'
#
loop_
_entity.id
_entity.type
_entity.pdbx_description
1 polymer ?
#
loop_
_entity_poly.entity_id
_entity_poly.type
_entity_poly.pdbx_seq_one_letter_code
_entity_poly.pdbx_strand_id
1 'polypeptide(L)'
;MCIRDSVWGDLVVFLDDDAASARARKDRLDETAGVEYAGDALVFTGTPAELADLLTDWAAAGLTGYRLRPATLPHDLRQVTTGLVPELQRRGLFRTAYEAPTLRGLLGLPRPANRYATSTASV
;
A
#
# COMPACT_ATOMS: atom_id res chain seq x y z
N MET A 1 -28.51 -3.58 -8.57
CA MET A 1 -27.67 -3.16 -7.44
C MET A 1 -26.22 -3.39 -7.83
N CYS A 2 -25.48 -2.32 -8.11
CA CYS A 2 -24.07 -2.46 -8.45
C CYS A 2 -23.28 -2.50 -7.16
N ILE A 3 -22.79 -3.66 -6.78
CA ILE A 3 -21.80 -3.83 -5.73
C ILE A 3 -20.46 -3.43 -6.38
N ARG A 4 -19.89 -2.31 -5.93
CA ARG A 4 -18.51 -1.97 -6.32
C ARG A 4 -17.59 -2.73 -5.38
N ASP A 5 -17.16 -3.88 -5.82
CA ASP A 5 -16.14 -4.62 -5.12
C ASP A 5 -14.77 -4.00 -5.42
N SER A 6 -14.03 -3.69 -4.37
CA SER A 6 -12.63 -3.28 -4.49
C SER A 6 -11.76 -4.51 -4.53
N VAL A 7 -10.91 -4.62 -5.56
CA VAL A 7 -9.92 -5.68 -5.66
C VAL A 7 -8.57 -5.14 -5.23
N TRP A 8 -7.94 -5.80 -4.25
CA TRP A 8 -6.66 -5.42 -3.69
C TRP A 8 -5.59 -6.45 -4.01
N GLY A 9 -4.42 -5.95 -4.46
CA GLY A 9 -3.23 -6.77 -4.64
C GLY A 9 -2.45 -6.91 -3.33
N ASP A 10 -1.80 -8.04 -3.14
CA ASP A 10 -0.96 -8.33 -1.98
C ASP A 10 0.47 -8.64 -2.43
N LEU A 11 1.44 -7.93 -1.88
CA LEU A 11 2.85 -8.08 -2.24
C LEU A 11 3.74 -8.09 -1.00
N VAL A 12 4.74 -8.96 -1.03
CA VAL A 12 5.91 -8.85 -0.15
C VAL A 12 7.01 -8.12 -0.92
N VAL A 13 7.58 -7.09 -0.35
CA VAL A 13 8.50 -6.20 -1.07
C VAL A 13 9.89 -6.19 -0.45
N PHE A 14 10.90 -6.48 -1.28
CA PHE A 14 12.32 -6.28 -1.02
C PHE A 14 12.78 -5.08 -1.85
N LEU A 15 13.00 -3.93 -1.22
CA LEU A 15 13.31 -2.68 -1.90
C LEU A 15 14.70 -2.19 -1.52
N ASP A 16 15.43 -1.73 -2.53
CA ASP A 16 16.72 -1.06 -2.36
C ASP A 16 16.90 0.05 -3.39
N ASP A 17 18.02 0.76 -3.30
CA ASP A 17 18.34 1.86 -4.21
C ASP A 17 18.58 1.36 -5.65
N ASP A 18 18.97 0.10 -5.80
CA ASP A 18 19.10 -0.60 -7.08
C ASP A 18 18.57 -2.04 -7.00
N ALA A 19 18.12 -2.56 -8.14
CA ALA A 19 17.52 -3.89 -8.23
C ALA A 19 18.50 -5.03 -7.88
N ALA A 20 19.80 -4.86 -8.18
CA ALA A 20 20.81 -5.85 -7.86
C ALA A 20 21.04 -5.98 -6.36
N SER A 21 21.08 -4.86 -5.64
CA SER A 21 21.18 -4.81 -4.18
C SER A 21 19.96 -5.45 -3.50
N ALA A 22 18.76 -5.17 -3.98
CA ALA A 22 17.54 -5.78 -3.47
C ALA A 22 17.56 -7.31 -3.62
N ARG A 23 17.96 -7.79 -4.79
CA ARG A 23 18.08 -9.22 -5.08
C ARG A 23 19.15 -9.88 -4.22
N ALA A 24 20.34 -9.28 -4.15
CA ALA A 24 21.45 -9.82 -3.34
C ALA A 24 21.08 -9.87 -1.84
N ARG A 25 20.28 -8.94 -1.36
CA ARG A 25 19.80 -8.97 0.03
C ARG A 25 18.80 -10.10 0.27
N LYS A 26 17.87 -10.31 -0.65
CA LYS A 26 16.95 -11.46 -0.60
C LYS A 26 17.73 -12.78 -0.61
N ASP A 27 18.68 -12.93 -1.54
CA ASP A 27 19.48 -14.14 -1.67
C ASP A 27 20.25 -14.48 -0.39
N ARG A 28 20.85 -13.46 0.27
CA ARG A 28 21.52 -13.67 1.58
C ARG A 28 20.57 -14.12 2.68
N LEU A 29 19.35 -13.58 2.69
CA LEU A 29 18.34 -13.97 3.69
C LEU A 29 17.86 -15.40 3.45
N ASP A 30 17.63 -15.78 2.20
CA ASP A 30 17.25 -17.13 1.81
C ASP A 30 18.37 -18.13 2.13
N GLU A 31 19.63 -17.80 1.85
CA GLU A 31 20.79 -18.60 2.21
C GLU A 31 20.91 -18.79 3.73
N THR A 32 20.70 -17.70 4.51
CA THR A 32 20.72 -17.77 5.98
C THR A 32 19.58 -18.63 6.53
N ALA A 33 18.39 -18.55 5.88
CA ALA A 33 17.25 -19.37 6.27
C ALA A 33 17.36 -20.83 5.80
N GLY A 34 18.23 -21.11 4.83
CA GLY A 34 18.40 -22.44 4.22
C GLY A 34 17.27 -22.83 3.25
N VAL A 35 16.40 -21.91 2.91
CA VAL A 35 15.27 -22.11 2.00
C VAL A 35 14.88 -20.79 1.36
N GLU A 36 14.50 -20.84 0.08
CA GLU A 36 13.96 -19.66 -0.60
C GLU A 36 12.63 -19.22 0.04
N TYR A 37 12.51 -17.92 0.32
CA TYR A 37 11.27 -17.38 0.82
C TYR A 37 10.17 -17.48 -0.25
N ALA A 38 9.10 -18.16 0.09
CA ALA A 38 7.88 -18.27 -0.69
C ALA A 38 6.67 -18.02 0.22
N GLY A 39 5.65 -17.41 -0.31
CA GLY A 39 4.43 -17.07 0.43
C GLY A 39 3.20 -17.13 -0.45
N ASP A 40 2.08 -16.71 0.11
CA ASP A 40 0.78 -16.60 -0.55
C ASP A 40 0.64 -15.34 -1.43
N ALA A 41 1.60 -14.42 -1.34
CA ALA A 41 1.63 -13.17 -2.09
C ALA A 41 2.81 -13.13 -3.06
N LEU A 42 2.68 -12.30 -4.10
CA LEU A 42 3.80 -12.01 -4.98
C LEU A 42 4.98 -11.42 -4.20
N VAL A 43 6.15 -11.98 -4.38
CA VAL A 43 7.40 -11.42 -3.85
C VAL A 43 8.01 -10.52 -4.90
N PHE A 44 8.06 -9.23 -4.61
CA PHE A 44 8.69 -8.23 -5.45
C PHE A 44 10.10 -7.90 -4.93
N THR A 45 11.05 -7.84 -5.84
CA THR A 45 12.45 -7.48 -5.54
C THR A 45 12.91 -6.44 -6.56
N GLY A 46 13.27 -5.24 -6.11
CA GLY A 46 13.68 -4.17 -7.01
C GLY A 46 13.73 -2.81 -6.34
N THR A 47 13.61 -1.76 -7.14
CA THR A 47 13.59 -0.37 -6.68
C THR A 47 12.17 0.14 -6.42
N PRO A 48 12.02 1.20 -5.64
CA PRO A 48 10.72 1.87 -5.48
C PRO A 48 10.09 2.33 -6.82
N ALA A 49 10.91 2.77 -7.79
CA ALA A 49 10.42 3.19 -9.09
C ALA A 49 9.85 2.02 -9.91
N GLU A 50 10.56 0.89 -9.93
CA GLU A 50 10.08 -0.35 -10.60
C GLU A 50 8.81 -0.89 -9.93
N LEU A 51 8.72 -0.79 -8.61
CA LEU A 51 7.48 -1.15 -7.90
C LEU A 51 6.33 -0.21 -8.29
N ALA A 52 6.58 1.09 -8.39
CA ALA A 52 5.57 2.04 -8.84
C ALA A 52 5.07 1.75 -10.27
N ASP A 53 5.94 1.28 -11.16
CA ASP A 53 5.56 0.84 -12.51
C ASP A 53 4.62 -0.37 -12.43
N LEU A 54 4.98 -1.39 -11.66
CA LEU A 54 4.13 -2.58 -11.46
C LEU A 54 2.76 -2.22 -10.89
N LEU A 55 2.71 -1.37 -9.87
CA LEU A 55 1.45 -0.95 -9.26
C LEU A 55 0.58 -0.16 -10.25
N THR A 56 1.20 0.64 -11.11
CA THR A 56 0.50 1.37 -12.19
C THR A 56 -0.11 0.41 -13.22
N ASP A 57 0.63 -0.60 -13.63
CA ASP A 57 0.14 -1.62 -14.56
C ASP A 57 -1.02 -2.42 -13.95
N TRP A 58 -0.92 -2.77 -12.68
CA TRP A 58 -2.00 -3.47 -11.98
C TRP A 58 -3.24 -2.60 -11.77
N ALA A 59 -3.06 -1.30 -11.55
CA ALA A 59 -4.18 -0.36 -11.50
C ALA A 59 -4.91 -0.29 -12.85
N ALA A 60 -4.17 -0.30 -13.96
CA ALA A 60 -4.74 -0.37 -15.31
C ALA A 60 -5.53 -1.66 -15.55
N ALA A 61 -5.15 -2.76 -14.89
CA ALA A 61 -5.87 -4.03 -14.93
C ALA A 61 -7.12 -4.08 -14.01
N GLY A 62 -7.35 -3.04 -13.21
CA GLY A 62 -8.55 -2.89 -12.39
C GLY A 62 -8.36 -3.03 -10.88
N LEU A 63 -7.13 -3.19 -10.38
CA LEU A 63 -6.88 -3.19 -8.94
C LEU A 63 -7.03 -1.78 -8.38
N THR A 64 -7.67 -1.67 -7.22
CA THR A 64 -8.01 -0.38 -6.60
C THR A 64 -7.16 -0.07 -5.36
N GLY A 65 -6.42 -1.04 -4.86
CA GLY A 65 -5.56 -0.87 -3.70
C GLY A 65 -4.52 -1.97 -3.57
N TYR A 66 -3.56 -1.76 -2.68
CA TYR A 66 -2.45 -2.69 -2.47
C TYR A 66 -2.13 -2.82 -1.00
N ARG A 67 -1.90 -4.05 -0.55
CA ARG A 67 -1.28 -4.34 0.73
C ARG A 67 0.20 -4.66 0.51
N LEU A 68 1.06 -3.74 0.88
CA LEU A 68 2.50 -3.94 0.82
C LEU A 68 2.99 -4.48 2.15
N ARG A 69 3.60 -5.65 2.12
CA ARG A 69 4.24 -6.28 3.28
C ARG A 69 5.75 -6.06 3.18
N PRO A 70 6.37 -5.21 4.01
CA PRO A 70 7.82 -5.07 4.04
C PRO A 70 8.45 -6.43 4.39
N ALA A 71 9.39 -6.88 3.57
CA ALA A 71 10.05 -8.17 3.79
C ALA A 71 10.91 -8.14 5.06
N THR A 72 11.59 -7.02 5.30
CA THR A 72 12.37 -6.79 6.51
C THR A 72 12.06 -5.43 7.13
N LEU A 73 12.11 -5.37 8.45
CA LEU A 73 11.95 -4.14 9.21
C LEU A 73 13.29 -3.75 9.87
N PRO A 74 13.64 -2.47 9.87
CA PRO A 74 12.90 -1.32 9.34
C PRO A 74 13.21 -0.99 7.86
N HIS A 75 14.10 -1.73 7.19
CA HIS A 75 14.67 -1.35 5.91
C HIS A 75 13.60 -1.16 4.81
N ASP A 76 12.83 -2.21 4.52
CA ASP A 76 11.83 -2.14 3.44
C ASP A 76 10.69 -1.18 3.75
N LEU A 77 10.29 -1.05 5.02
CA LEU A 77 9.32 -0.04 5.42
C LEU A 77 9.83 1.38 5.16
N ARG A 78 11.12 1.62 5.43
CA ARG A 78 11.74 2.91 5.15
C ARG A 78 11.78 3.18 3.64
N GLN A 79 12.12 2.19 2.83
CA GLN A 79 12.10 2.31 1.36
C GLN A 79 10.69 2.62 0.83
N VAL A 80 9.65 2.05 1.43
CA VAL A 80 8.26 2.40 1.08
C VAL A 80 7.96 3.86 1.41
N THR A 81 8.29 4.32 2.61
CA THR A 81 7.94 5.68 3.06
C THR A 81 8.76 6.77 2.43
N THR A 82 10.05 6.53 2.15
CA THR A 82 10.98 7.55 1.61
C THR A 82 11.24 7.42 0.12
N GLY A 83 10.96 6.28 -0.48
CA GLY A 83 11.16 6.00 -1.89
C GLY A 83 9.85 5.86 -2.67
N LEU A 84 9.04 4.85 -2.34
CA LEU A 84 7.82 4.54 -3.09
C LEU A 84 6.76 5.64 -2.96
N VAL A 85 6.44 6.08 -1.75
CA VAL A 85 5.39 7.09 -1.52
C VAL A 85 5.69 8.40 -2.26
N PRO A 86 6.89 9.00 -2.14
CA PRO A 86 7.24 10.19 -2.91
C PRO A 86 7.16 9.96 -4.43
N GLU A 87 7.56 8.80 -4.92
CA GLU A 87 7.47 8.48 -6.35
C GLU A 87 6.01 8.42 -6.83
N LEU A 88 5.14 7.76 -6.09
CA LEU A 88 3.70 7.72 -6.40
C LEU A 88 3.05 9.10 -6.32
N GLN A 89 3.45 9.93 -5.36
CA GLN A 89 2.97 11.32 -5.24
C GLN A 89 3.42 12.16 -6.45
N ARG A 90 4.68 12.03 -6.87
CA ARG A 90 5.22 12.70 -8.06
C ARG A 90 4.45 12.33 -9.33
N ARG A 91 3.99 11.09 -9.43
CA ARG A 91 3.16 10.59 -10.54
C ARG A 91 1.68 10.98 -10.43
N GLY A 92 1.25 11.58 -9.33
CA GLY A 92 -0.15 11.89 -9.07
C GLY A 92 -1.02 10.68 -8.71
N LEU A 93 -0.40 9.57 -8.29
CA LEU A 93 -1.07 8.29 -7.99
C LEU A 93 -1.34 8.09 -6.51
N PHE A 94 -0.81 8.94 -5.65
CA PHE A 94 -1.02 8.89 -4.21
C PHE A 94 -1.23 10.30 -3.65
N ARG A 95 -2.09 10.39 -2.63
CA ARG A 95 -2.40 11.68 -2.00
C ARG A 95 -1.18 12.35 -1.39
N THR A 96 -1.13 13.68 -1.46
CA THR A 96 -0.13 14.52 -0.77
C THR A 96 -0.67 15.13 0.52
N ALA A 97 -2.00 15.10 0.70
CA ALA A 97 -2.69 15.57 1.89
C ALA A 97 -3.99 14.78 2.08
N TYR A 98 -4.54 14.81 3.28
CA TYR A 98 -5.86 14.25 3.52
C TYR A 98 -6.93 15.21 2.98
N GLU A 99 -7.85 14.68 2.17
CA GLU A 99 -8.93 15.46 1.53
C GLU A 99 -10.13 15.69 2.45
N ALA A 100 -10.18 15.02 3.59
CA ALA A 100 -11.25 15.15 4.57
C ALA A 100 -10.71 15.02 6.00
N PRO A 101 -11.38 15.67 7.00
CA PRO A 101 -10.94 15.63 8.39
C PRO A 101 -11.32 14.34 9.13
N THR A 102 -12.11 13.48 8.51
CA THR A 102 -12.58 12.23 9.12
C THR A 102 -12.35 11.04 8.19
N LEU A 103 -12.17 9.85 8.76
CA LEU A 103 -12.07 8.61 7.98
C LEU A 103 -13.32 8.39 7.13
N ARG A 104 -14.51 8.66 7.65
CA ARG A 104 -15.75 8.56 6.87
C ARG A 104 -15.73 9.47 5.64
N GLY A 105 -15.26 10.70 5.80
CA GLY A 105 -15.10 11.64 4.69
C GLY A 105 -14.13 11.13 3.64
N LEU A 106 -12.99 10.56 4.06
CA LEU A 106 -12.00 9.95 3.16
C LEU A 106 -12.57 8.74 2.39
N LEU A 107 -13.50 8.02 2.99
CA LEU A 107 -14.19 6.88 2.37
C LEU A 107 -15.44 7.29 1.58
N GLY A 108 -15.75 8.60 1.47
CA GLY A 108 -16.95 9.08 0.79
C GLY A 108 -18.26 8.69 1.48
N LEU A 109 -18.21 8.39 2.78
CA LEU A 109 -19.38 7.97 3.54
C LEU A 109 -19.99 9.16 4.28
N PRO A 110 -21.34 9.31 4.28
CA PRO A 110 -22.00 10.35 5.05
C PRO A 110 -21.85 10.10 6.54
N ARG A 111 -21.83 11.17 7.33
CA ARG A 111 -21.90 11.05 8.79
C ARG A 111 -23.35 10.80 9.21
N PRO A 112 -23.67 9.64 9.79
CA PRO A 112 -25.03 9.37 10.24
C PRO A 112 -25.38 10.25 11.45
N ALA A 113 -26.65 10.62 11.56
CA ALA A 113 -27.16 11.25 12.76
C ALA A 113 -27.09 10.27 13.94
N ASN A 114 -26.83 10.80 15.13
CA ASN A 114 -26.90 9.98 16.34
C ASN A 114 -28.36 9.58 16.63
N ARG A 115 -28.68 8.32 16.42
CA ARG A 115 -30.05 7.81 16.64
C ARG A 115 -30.48 7.81 18.12
N TYR A 116 -29.53 7.99 19.03
CA TYR A 116 -29.77 8.04 20.47
C TYR A 116 -29.61 9.47 21.04
N ALA A 117 -29.41 10.46 20.18
CA ALA A 117 -29.40 11.84 20.64
C ALA A 117 -30.79 12.16 21.18
N THR A 118 -30.89 12.45 22.47
CA THR A 118 -32.10 13.03 23.05
C THR A 118 -32.33 14.38 22.39
N SER A 119 -33.49 14.54 21.74
CA SER A 119 -33.92 15.86 21.32
C SER A 119 -34.06 16.69 22.61
N THR A 120 -33.18 17.69 22.80
CA THR A 120 -33.45 18.74 23.77
C THR A 120 -34.69 19.46 23.27
N ALA A 121 -35.84 19.07 23.85
CA ALA A 121 -37.06 19.83 23.68
C ALA A 121 -36.75 21.25 24.18
N SER A 122 -36.81 22.19 23.26
CA SER A 122 -36.79 23.63 23.61
C SER A 122 -37.96 23.88 24.53
N VAL A 123 -37.67 24.27 25.75
CA VAL A 123 -38.64 24.91 26.63
C VAL A 123 -38.68 26.40 26.27
#